data_9f9e6ab3acd7572f7e32be48db660426
#
_entry.id   9f9e6ab3acd7572f7e32be48db660426
#
_cell.length_a   1.000
_cell.length_b   1.000
_cell.length_c   1.000
_cell.angle_alpha   90.00
_cell.angle_beta   90.00
_cell.angle_gamma   90.00
#
_symmetry.space_group_name_H-M   'P 1'
#
loop_
_entity.id
_entity.type
_entity.pdbx_description
1 polymer ?
#
loop_
_entity_poly.entity_id
_entity_poly.type
_entity_poly.pdbx_seq_one_letter_code
_entity_poly.pdbx_strand_id
1 'polypeptide(L)'
;VDDVLAEMYTTTRERLALAGYEQYEISNWARPGQASRHNLTYWRDGAWIGVGAGAASSYGGRRWKNTPVLERYIVAVQRDGQAARVEDEQPDRLTQLFDALTLGLRLREGVSLIGYAERFGVDLPEALAETGAWLLSDGFLRLEDGRLRIAAEHQLITNEILVRLEEPLAAYVRRETSASQIAASCDRAGSRAPAASSESSALR
;
A
#
# COMPACT_ATOMS: atom_id res chain seq x y z
N VAL A 1 12.62 21.43 5.07
CA VAL A 1 12.74 21.71 3.61
C VAL A 1 13.47 23.01 3.46
N ASP A 2 14.47 23.08 2.57
CA ASP A 2 15.16 24.31 2.22
C ASP A 2 14.14 25.30 1.61
N ASP A 3 14.08 26.53 2.12
CA ASP A 3 13.11 27.54 1.70
C ASP A 3 13.18 27.79 0.18
N VAL A 4 14.38 27.73 -0.40
CA VAL A 4 14.60 27.90 -1.84
C VAL A 4 13.93 26.76 -2.63
N LEU A 5 14.04 25.50 -2.16
CA LEU A 5 13.38 24.36 -2.80
C LEU A 5 11.86 24.45 -2.71
N ALA A 6 11.33 24.92 -1.57
CA ALA A 6 9.91 25.14 -1.40
C ALA A 6 9.38 26.22 -2.35
N GLU A 7 10.11 27.34 -2.50
CA GLU A 7 9.78 28.41 -3.44
C GLU A 7 9.84 27.93 -4.89
N MET A 8 10.88 27.19 -5.27
CA MET A 8 11.00 26.60 -6.60
C MET A 8 9.84 25.67 -6.94
N TYR A 9 9.45 24.80 -5.99
CA TYR A 9 8.32 23.89 -6.17
C TYR A 9 7.00 24.66 -6.33
N THR A 10 6.76 25.66 -5.48
CA THR A 10 5.55 26.50 -5.52
C THR A 10 5.46 27.26 -6.85
N THR A 11 6.57 27.91 -7.25
CA THR A 11 6.67 28.62 -8.53
C THR A 11 6.43 27.69 -9.72
N THR A 12 6.99 26.49 -9.70
CA THR A 12 6.79 25.48 -10.74
C THR A 12 5.32 25.09 -10.86
N ARG A 13 4.67 24.80 -9.74
CA ARG A 13 3.25 24.44 -9.68
C ARG A 13 2.35 25.54 -10.24
N GLU A 14 2.62 26.79 -9.87
CA GLU A 14 1.84 27.95 -10.35
C GLU A 14 2.01 28.16 -11.85
N ARG A 15 3.25 28.12 -12.36
CA ARG A 15 3.53 28.29 -13.78
C ARG A 15 2.94 27.19 -14.64
N LEU A 16 3.01 25.94 -14.19
CA LEU A 16 2.40 24.80 -14.90
C LEU A 16 0.87 24.91 -14.90
N ALA A 17 0.26 25.31 -13.78
CA ALA A 17 -1.18 25.52 -13.71
C ALA A 17 -1.63 26.63 -14.70
N LEU A 18 -0.93 27.76 -14.78
CA LEU A 18 -1.19 28.83 -15.75
C LEU A 18 -1.02 28.35 -17.21
N ALA A 19 -0.17 27.36 -17.45
CA ALA A 19 0.00 26.75 -18.77
C ALA A 19 -1.00 25.61 -19.07
N GLY A 20 -2.00 25.39 -18.19
CA GLY A 20 -3.05 24.39 -18.37
C GLY A 20 -2.63 22.96 -18.02
N TYR A 21 -1.61 22.79 -17.18
CA TYR A 21 -1.22 21.49 -16.65
C TYR A 21 -1.81 21.30 -15.25
N GLU A 22 -2.26 20.10 -14.99
CA GLU A 22 -2.75 19.65 -13.68
C GLU A 22 -1.73 18.74 -13.05
N GLN A 23 -1.42 18.98 -11.77
CA GLN A 23 -0.60 18.06 -10.99
C GLN A 23 -1.43 16.80 -10.71
N TYR A 24 -0.94 15.60 -11.05
CA TYR A 24 -1.63 14.35 -10.77
C TYR A 24 -0.93 13.51 -9.69
N GLU A 25 0.34 13.76 -9.43
CA GLU A 25 1.09 13.20 -8.30
C GLU A 25 2.18 14.19 -7.86
N ILE A 26 2.96 13.86 -6.86
CA ILE A 26 3.83 14.80 -6.12
C ILE A 26 4.83 15.58 -7.02
N SER A 27 5.33 14.97 -8.10
CA SER A 27 6.38 15.54 -8.96
C SER A 27 6.04 15.57 -10.46
N ASN A 28 4.84 15.16 -10.85
CA ASN A 28 4.44 15.14 -12.25
C ASN A 28 3.13 15.89 -12.52
N TRP A 29 3.13 16.57 -13.65
CA TRP A 29 2.01 17.34 -14.17
C TRP A 29 1.66 16.85 -15.57
N ALA A 30 0.40 16.95 -15.97
CA ALA A 30 -0.07 16.62 -17.30
C ALA A 30 -1.23 17.53 -17.70
N ARG A 31 -1.52 17.65 -18.97
CA ARG A 31 -2.78 18.25 -19.41
C ARG A 31 -3.94 17.33 -19.01
N PRO A 32 -5.16 17.87 -18.84
CA PRO A 32 -6.33 17.07 -18.49
C PRO A 32 -6.47 15.83 -19.35
N GLY A 33 -6.63 14.66 -18.72
CA GLY A 33 -6.73 13.37 -19.38
C GLY A 33 -5.43 12.78 -19.96
N GLN A 34 -4.28 13.45 -19.79
CA GLN A 34 -2.98 13.02 -20.35
C GLN A 34 -1.97 12.57 -19.27
N ALA A 35 -2.41 12.29 -18.05
CA ALA A 35 -1.55 11.73 -17.03
C ALA A 35 -0.94 10.39 -17.50
N SER A 36 0.34 10.16 -17.18
CA SER A 36 1.03 8.94 -17.58
C SER A 36 0.37 7.70 -16.94
N ARG A 37 -0.29 6.89 -17.76
CA ARG A 37 -0.93 5.64 -17.31
C ARG A 37 0.07 4.68 -16.68
N HIS A 38 1.29 4.62 -17.23
CA HIS A 38 2.36 3.81 -16.70
C HIS A 38 2.75 4.26 -15.28
N ASN A 39 2.96 5.55 -15.08
CA ASN A 39 3.26 6.12 -13.77
C ASN A 39 2.12 5.91 -12.77
N LEU A 40 0.88 6.12 -13.18
CA LEU A 40 -0.31 5.88 -12.35
C LEU A 40 -0.44 4.41 -11.93
N THR A 41 0.02 3.45 -12.75
CA THR A 41 0.03 2.03 -12.35
C THR A 41 0.86 1.81 -11.10
N TYR A 42 2.02 2.43 -10.99
CA TYR A 42 2.86 2.35 -9.78
C TYR A 42 2.21 3.03 -8.57
N TRP A 43 1.76 4.26 -8.73
CA TRP A 43 1.15 5.02 -7.63
C TRP A 43 -0.17 4.44 -7.11
N ARG A 44 -0.89 3.69 -7.94
CA ARG A 44 -2.10 2.95 -7.54
C ARG A 44 -1.81 1.55 -7.03
N ASP A 45 -0.55 1.23 -6.78
CA ASP A 45 -0.08 -0.10 -6.37
C ASP A 45 -0.66 -1.20 -7.27
N GLY A 46 -0.67 -0.94 -8.59
CA GLY A 46 -1.13 -1.86 -9.61
C GLY A 46 -0.12 -2.96 -9.91
N ALA A 47 -0.49 -3.88 -10.78
CA ALA A 47 0.38 -4.96 -11.21
C ALA A 47 1.20 -4.55 -12.44
N TRP A 48 2.49 -4.92 -12.47
CA TRP A 48 3.36 -4.77 -13.64
C TRP A 48 4.40 -5.87 -13.71
N ILE A 49 4.90 -6.11 -14.93
CA ILE A 49 6.01 -7.02 -15.19
C ILE A 49 7.13 -6.24 -15.87
N GLY A 50 8.29 -6.22 -15.22
CA GLY A 50 9.50 -5.61 -15.76
C GLY A 50 10.24 -6.58 -16.69
N VAL A 51 10.66 -6.07 -17.84
CA VAL A 51 11.42 -6.83 -18.85
C VAL A 51 12.82 -6.25 -18.97
N GLY A 52 13.83 -7.10 -18.94
CA GLY A 52 15.23 -6.73 -19.02
C GLY A 52 16.02 -7.00 -17.75
N ALA A 53 17.34 -6.87 -17.83
CA ALA A 53 18.25 -6.98 -16.70
C ALA A 53 17.98 -5.85 -15.69
N GLY A 54 17.89 -6.21 -14.39
CA GLY A 54 17.62 -5.26 -13.30
C GLY A 54 16.17 -4.76 -13.23
N ALA A 55 15.27 -5.19 -14.11
CA ALA A 55 13.88 -4.76 -14.09
C ALA A 55 13.12 -5.37 -12.91
N ALA A 56 12.33 -4.52 -12.22
CA ALA A 56 11.46 -4.94 -11.13
C ALA A 56 10.07 -5.30 -11.64
N SER A 57 9.39 -6.16 -10.91
CA SER A 57 8.02 -6.60 -11.16
C SER A 57 7.21 -6.62 -9.87
N SER A 58 5.90 -6.39 -9.99
CA SER A 58 4.92 -6.61 -8.93
C SER A 58 3.68 -7.24 -9.55
N TYR A 59 3.44 -8.51 -9.27
CA TYR A 59 2.34 -9.26 -9.84
C TYR A 59 1.91 -10.41 -8.94
N GLY A 60 0.61 -10.64 -8.82
CA GLY A 60 0.07 -11.76 -8.05
C GLY A 60 0.46 -11.73 -6.57
N GLY A 61 0.60 -10.55 -5.97
CA GLY A 61 0.99 -10.39 -4.56
C GLY A 61 2.47 -10.66 -4.29
N ARG A 62 3.30 -10.79 -5.32
CA ARG A 62 4.75 -10.97 -5.22
C ARG A 62 5.47 -9.82 -5.88
N ARG A 63 6.67 -9.52 -5.35
CA ARG A 63 7.61 -8.57 -5.93
C ARG A 63 8.92 -9.28 -6.20
N TRP A 64 9.50 -9.02 -7.36
CA TRP A 64 10.80 -9.56 -7.70
C TRP A 64 11.57 -8.61 -8.60
N LYS A 65 12.86 -8.83 -8.67
CA LYS A 65 13.75 -8.11 -9.56
C LYS A 65 14.56 -9.09 -10.38
N ASN A 66 14.67 -8.86 -11.66
CA ASN A 66 15.55 -9.64 -12.51
C ASN A 66 17.02 -9.34 -12.14
N THR A 67 17.91 -10.31 -12.32
CA THR A 67 19.33 -10.05 -12.09
C THR A 67 19.79 -8.82 -12.88
N PRO A 68 20.53 -7.88 -12.24
CA PRO A 68 21.09 -6.73 -12.94
C PRO A 68 22.32 -7.08 -13.79
N VAL A 69 22.89 -8.28 -13.62
CA VAL A 69 24.05 -8.76 -14.39
C VAL A 69 23.56 -9.23 -15.74
N LEU A 70 23.89 -8.49 -16.80
CA LEU A 70 23.39 -8.70 -18.17
C LEU A 70 23.67 -10.11 -18.69
N GLU A 71 24.88 -10.63 -18.49
CA GLU A 71 25.27 -11.96 -18.95
C GLU A 71 24.43 -13.05 -18.27
N ARG A 72 24.20 -12.91 -16.96
CA ARG A 72 23.35 -13.85 -16.20
C ARG A 72 21.90 -13.78 -16.66
N TYR A 73 21.41 -12.58 -16.97
CA TYR A 73 20.06 -12.40 -17.51
C TYR A 73 19.90 -13.10 -18.85
N ILE A 74 20.81 -12.88 -19.78
CA ILE A 74 20.79 -13.48 -21.12
C ILE A 74 20.86 -15.01 -21.04
N VAL A 75 21.81 -15.54 -20.27
CA VAL A 75 22.00 -17.00 -20.13
C VAL A 75 20.74 -17.64 -19.53
N ALA A 76 20.14 -17.05 -18.50
CA ALA A 76 18.93 -17.58 -17.86
C ALA A 76 17.75 -17.59 -18.83
N VAL A 77 17.53 -16.49 -19.55
CA VAL A 77 16.43 -16.40 -20.54
C VAL A 77 16.62 -17.39 -21.69
N GLN A 78 17.85 -17.55 -22.18
CA GLN A 78 18.15 -18.52 -23.26
C GLN A 78 17.98 -19.98 -22.84
N ARG A 79 18.37 -20.30 -21.59
CA ARG A 79 18.31 -21.67 -21.07
C ARG A 79 16.90 -22.05 -20.59
N ASP A 80 16.25 -21.17 -19.84
CA ASP A 80 15.06 -21.49 -19.04
C ASP A 80 13.81 -20.73 -19.53
N GLY A 81 13.94 -19.84 -20.52
CA GLY A 81 12.87 -18.96 -20.96
C GLY A 81 12.44 -17.89 -19.95
N GLN A 82 13.14 -17.80 -18.81
CA GLN A 82 12.84 -16.90 -17.72
C GLN A 82 14.11 -16.22 -17.21
N ALA A 83 13.98 -14.99 -16.77
CA ALA A 83 15.08 -14.26 -16.12
C ALA A 83 15.38 -14.86 -14.73
N ALA A 84 16.67 -14.94 -14.40
CA ALA A 84 17.06 -15.21 -13.01
C ALA A 84 16.61 -14.05 -12.12
N ARG A 85 15.92 -14.36 -11.04
CA ARG A 85 15.46 -13.38 -10.05
C ARG A 85 16.49 -13.24 -8.94
N VAL A 86 16.63 -12.03 -8.40
CA VAL A 86 17.50 -11.75 -7.25
C VAL A 86 16.58 -11.14 -6.23
N GLU A 87 15.83 -10.66 -5.88
CA GLU A 87 14.88 -10.15 -4.92
C GLU A 87 13.51 -10.73 -5.28
N ASP A 88 13.06 -11.72 -4.57
CA ASP A 88 11.76 -12.35 -4.79
C ASP A 88 11.07 -12.51 -3.43
N GLU A 89 10.11 -11.65 -3.16
CA GLU A 89 9.44 -11.56 -1.88
C GLU A 89 7.91 -11.55 -2.03
N GLN A 90 7.25 -11.98 -0.98
CA GLN A 90 5.83 -11.76 -0.79
C GLN A 90 5.66 -10.82 0.40
N PRO A 91 5.29 -9.54 0.14
CA PRO A 91 5.09 -8.58 1.22
C PRO A 91 4.10 -9.09 2.26
N ASP A 92 4.39 -8.88 3.52
CA ASP A 92 3.47 -9.19 4.61
C ASP A 92 2.27 -8.24 4.63
N ARG A 93 1.33 -8.52 5.51
CA ARG A 93 0.07 -7.76 5.64
C ARG A 93 0.31 -6.27 5.88
N LEU A 94 1.22 -5.93 6.80
CA LEU A 94 1.53 -4.54 7.13
C LEU A 94 2.16 -3.82 5.92
N THR A 95 3.13 -4.45 5.29
CA THR A 95 3.81 -3.91 4.11
C THR A 95 2.82 -3.64 2.98
N GLN A 96 1.89 -4.57 2.69
CA GLN A 96 0.88 -4.38 1.65
C GLN A 96 -0.03 -3.18 1.93
N LEU A 97 -0.51 -3.05 3.18
CA LEU A 97 -1.37 -1.95 3.60
C LEU A 97 -0.62 -0.60 3.54
N PHE A 98 0.59 -0.57 4.08
CA PHE A 98 1.38 0.66 4.16
C PHE A 98 1.86 1.15 2.79
N ASP A 99 2.24 0.24 1.90
CA ASP A 99 2.62 0.58 0.53
C ASP A 99 1.45 1.16 -0.25
N ALA A 100 0.28 0.53 -0.21
CA ALA A 100 -0.91 1.03 -0.88
C ALA A 100 -1.33 2.42 -0.37
N LEU A 101 -1.24 2.65 0.95
CA LEU A 101 -1.49 3.94 1.57
C LEU A 101 -0.45 4.97 1.12
N THR A 102 0.83 4.63 1.23
CA THR A 102 1.96 5.51 0.90
C THR A 102 1.96 5.94 -0.56
N LEU A 103 1.77 4.98 -1.47
CA LEU A 103 1.73 5.25 -2.90
C LEU A 103 0.49 6.08 -3.26
N GLY A 104 -0.68 5.72 -2.72
CA GLY A 104 -1.93 6.41 -3.00
C GLY A 104 -1.96 7.85 -2.46
N LEU A 105 -1.37 8.12 -1.29
CA LEU A 105 -1.30 9.48 -0.73
C LEU A 105 -0.33 10.41 -1.49
N ARG A 106 0.53 9.89 -2.36
CA ARG A 106 1.34 10.71 -3.28
C ARG A 106 0.54 11.21 -4.48
N LEU A 107 -0.58 10.56 -4.79
CA LEU A 107 -1.51 11.02 -5.82
C LEU A 107 -2.34 12.21 -5.33
N ARG A 108 -2.60 13.15 -6.23
CA ARG A 108 -3.55 14.26 -5.95
C ARG A 108 -4.98 13.76 -5.70
N GLU A 109 -5.36 12.66 -6.32
CA GLU A 109 -6.63 12.01 -6.07
C GLU A 109 -6.70 11.31 -4.71
N GLY A 110 -5.55 11.00 -4.09
CA GLY A 110 -5.48 10.31 -2.81
C GLY A 110 -5.98 8.87 -2.84
N VAL A 111 -6.20 8.29 -1.66
CA VAL A 111 -6.64 6.91 -1.44
C VAL A 111 -8.16 6.84 -1.36
N SER A 112 -8.78 5.98 -2.17
CA SER A 112 -10.22 5.69 -2.06
C SER A 112 -10.48 4.84 -0.82
N LEU A 113 -11.34 5.30 0.10
CA LEU A 113 -11.69 4.53 1.30
C LEU A 113 -12.42 3.24 0.93
N ILE A 114 -13.37 3.31 0.01
CA ILE A 114 -14.11 2.13 -0.48
C ILE A 114 -13.16 1.15 -1.16
N GLY A 115 -12.32 1.63 -2.09
CA GLY A 115 -11.37 0.75 -2.80
C GLY A 115 -10.32 0.13 -1.86
N TYR A 116 -9.92 0.83 -0.81
CA TYR A 116 -9.01 0.29 0.20
C TYR A 116 -9.71 -0.79 1.04
N ALA A 117 -10.95 -0.54 1.47
CA ALA A 117 -11.76 -1.51 2.20
C ALA A 117 -12.07 -2.76 1.36
N GLU A 118 -12.45 -2.60 0.09
CA GLU A 118 -12.69 -3.73 -0.83
C GLU A 118 -11.45 -4.58 -1.07
N ARG A 119 -10.28 -3.95 -1.21
CA ARG A 119 -9.03 -4.65 -1.48
C ARG A 119 -8.45 -5.34 -0.25
N PHE A 120 -8.53 -4.69 0.90
CA PHE A 120 -7.83 -5.13 2.11
C PHE A 120 -8.74 -5.52 3.27
N GLY A 121 -10.04 -5.29 3.19
CA GLY A 121 -10.97 -5.53 4.29
C GLY A 121 -10.74 -4.60 5.49
N VAL A 122 -10.14 -3.41 5.27
CA VAL A 122 -9.72 -2.47 6.32
C VAL A 122 -10.49 -1.15 6.18
N ASP A 123 -11.16 -0.73 7.24
CA ASP A 123 -11.63 0.65 7.39
C ASP A 123 -10.43 1.54 7.71
N LEU A 124 -10.01 2.35 6.73
CA LEU A 124 -8.79 3.14 6.84
C LEU A 124 -8.84 4.20 7.94
N PRO A 125 -9.93 4.98 8.11
CA PRO A 125 -10.11 5.87 9.25
C PRO A 125 -9.96 5.17 10.61
N GLU A 126 -10.57 4.00 10.78
CA GLU A 126 -10.43 3.20 12.00
C GLU A 126 -8.99 2.71 12.21
N ALA A 127 -8.35 2.24 11.14
CA ALA A 127 -6.97 1.74 11.20
C ALA A 127 -5.97 2.83 11.57
N LEU A 128 -6.20 4.07 11.14
CA LEU A 128 -5.33 5.21 11.45
C LEU A 128 -5.60 5.85 12.83
N ALA A 129 -6.73 5.50 13.46
CA ALA A 129 -7.09 5.86 14.83
C ALA A 129 -6.89 7.36 15.16
N GLU A 130 -6.40 7.67 16.36
CA GLU A 130 -6.20 9.04 16.85
C GLU A 130 -5.21 9.84 16.00
N THR A 131 -4.17 9.20 15.45
CA THR A 131 -3.18 9.87 14.59
C THR A 131 -3.83 10.38 13.31
N GLY A 132 -4.67 9.54 12.66
CA GLY A 132 -5.41 9.95 11.47
C GLY A 132 -6.40 11.08 11.78
N ALA A 133 -7.13 10.99 12.90
CA ALA A 133 -8.06 12.01 13.35
C ALA A 133 -7.35 13.35 13.63
N TRP A 134 -6.18 13.31 14.27
CA TRP A 134 -5.36 14.50 14.50
C TRP A 134 -4.88 15.13 13.20
N LEU A 135 -4.33 14.33 12.28
CA LEU A 135 -3.86 14.82 10.97
C LEU A 135 -5.00 15.46 10.13
N LEU A 136 -6.23 14.95 10.28
CA LEU A 136 -7.42 15.54 9.67
C LEU A 136 -7.81 16.86 10.33
N SER A 137 -7.84 16.93 11.69
CA SER A 137 -8.23 18.12 12.43
C SER A 137 -7.26 19.29 12.22
N ASP A 138 -5.97 19.00 12.12
CA ASP A 138 -4.92 19.99 11.88
C ASP A 138 -4.73 20.33 10.38
N GLY A 139 -5.53 19.70 9.49
CA GLY A 139 -5.57 20.03 8.07
C GLY A 139 -4.43 19.43 7.24
N PHE A 140 -3.59 18.54 7.79
CA PHE A 140 -2.55 17.82 7.03
C PHE A 140 -3.17 16.84 6.04
N LEU A 141 -4.23 16.17 6.46
CA LEU A 141 -5.05 15.29 5.63
C LEU A 141 -6.42 15.92 5.39
N ARG A 142 -7.04 15.54 4.29
CA ARG A 142 -8.41 15.88 3.94
C ARG A 142 -9.18 14.64 3.56
N LEU A 143 -10.42 14.57 3.99
CA LEU A 143 -11.37 13.54 3.60
C LEU A 143 -12.44 14.18 2.73
N GLU A 144 -12.35 13.97 1.43
CA GLU A 144 -13.23 14.57 0.43
C GLU A 144 -13.66 13.51 -0.59
N ASP A 145 -14.93 13.48 -0.93
CA ASP A 145 -15.51 12.54 -1.92
C ASP A 145 -15.17 11.06 -1.64
N GLY A 146 -15.12 10.65 -0.36
CA GLY A 146 -14.75 9.30 0.04
C GLY A 146 -13.27 8.95 -0.20
N ARG A 147 -12.41 9.95 -0.30
CA ARG A 147 -10.97 9.78 -0.52
C ARG A 147 -10.16 10.51 0.54
N LEU A 148 -9.14 9.85 1.04
CA LEU A 148 -8.15 10.43 1.94
C LEU A 148 -6.99 11.02 1.12
N ARG A 149 -6.69 12.30 1.32
CA ARG A 149 -5.68 13.06 0.57
C ARG A 149 -4.75 13.79 1.51
N ILE A 150 -3.51 14.01 1.10
CA ILE A 150 -2.66 15.02 1.71
C ILE A 150 -3.10 16.39 1.18
N ALA A 151 -3.28 17.35 2.07
CA ALA A 151 -3.63 18.72 1.69
C ALA A 151 -2.57 19.33 0.77
N ALA A 152 -2.99 20.12 -0.20
CA ALA A 152 -2.12 20.65 -1.26
C ALA A 152 -0.92 21.45 -0.72
N GLU A 153 -1.14 22.17 0.35
CA GLU A 153 -0.15 22.98 1.08
C GLU A 153 0.90 22.14 1.82
N HIS A 154 0.60 20.86 2.11
CA HIS A 154 1.46 19.96 2.87
C HIS A 154 2.17 18.89 2.03
N GLN A 155 2.12 19.00 0.70
CA GLN A 155 2.75 18.02 -0.19
C GLN A 155 4.28 17.92 -0.04
N LEU A 156 4.94 19.02 0.31
CA LEU A 156 6.39 19.02 0.52
C LEU A 156 6.83 18.23 1.75
N ILE A 157 5.92 18.01 2.69
CA ILE A 157 6.17 17.23 3.92
C ILE A 157 5.43 15.88 3.89
N THR A 158 5.14 15.37 2.69
CA THR A 158 4.46 14.08 2.52
C THR A 158 5.14 12.96 3.31
N ASN A 159 6.47 12.87 3.28
CA ASN A 159 7.20 11.80 3.96
C ASN A 159 7.03 11.87 5.50
N GLU A 160 7.04 13.07 6.06
CA GLU A 160 6.82 13.30 7.49
C GLU A 160 5.41 12.88 7.93
N ILE A 161 4.41 13.12 7.07
CA ILE A 161 3.03 12.67 7.30
C ILE A 161 2.96 11.14 7.22
N LEU A 162 3.54 10.54 6.19
CA LEU A 162 3.52 9.09 5.98
C LEU A 162 4.17 8.31 7.13
N VAL A 163 5.33 8.78 7.63
CA VAL A 163 6.00 8.16 8.78
C VAL A 163 5.09 8.13 10.03
N ARG A 164 4.24 9.16 10.23
CA ARG A 164 3.29 9.18 11.35
C ARG A 164 2.15 8.18 11.20
N LEU A 165 1.83 7.75 9.98
CA LEU A 165 0.75 6.80 9.69
C LEU A 165 1.20 5.34 9.81
N GLU A 166 2.50 5.06 9.89
CA GLU A 166 3.03 3.70 9.95
C GLU A 166 2.65 2.98 11.25
N GLU A 167 2.89 3.61 12.40
CA GLU A 167 2.65 2.96 13.70
C GLU A 167 1.17 2.68 13.99
N PRO A 168 0.20 3.60 13.73
CA PRO A 168 -1.21 3.25 13.88
C PRO A 168 -1.62 2.07 13.02
N LEU A 169 -1.15 1.99 11.79
CA LEU A 169 -1.45 0.89 10.89
C LEU A 169 -0.82 -0.43 11.39
N ALA A 170 0.41 -0.38 11.88
CA ALA A 170 1.07 -1.53 12.50
C ALA A 170 0.32 -2.01 13.76
N ALA A 171 -0.16 -1.09 14.59
CA ALA A 171 -0.98 -1.40 15.76
C ALA A 171 -2.31 -2.04 15.37
N TYR A 172 -2.93 -1.58 14.29
CA TYR A 172 -4.16 -2.19 13.74
C TYR A 172 -3.90 -3.65 13.32
N VAL A 173 -2.86 -3.91 12.54
CA VAL A 173 -2.50 -5.26 12.08
C VAL A 173 -2.20 -6.20 13.24
N ARG A 174 -1.51 -5.72 14.28
CA ARG A 174 -1.26 -6.52 15.50
C ARG A 174 -2.56 -6.92 16.20
N ARG A 175 -3.55 -6.02 16.28
CA ARG A 175 -4.89 -6.31 16.86
C ARG A 175 -5.65 -7.34 16.02
N GLU A 176 -5.68 -7.20 14.69
CA GLU A 176 -6.30 -8.19 13.79
C GLU A 176 -5.71 -9.59 14.01
N THR A 177 -4.39 -9.69 14.05
CA THR A 177 -3.67 -10.95 14.22
C THR A 177 -4.00 -11.61 15.57
N SER A 178 -4.01 -10.83 16.65
CA SER A 178 -4.35 -11.32 18.00
C SER A 178 -5.79 -11.81 18.09
N ALA A 179 -6.74 -11.07 17.52
CA ALA A 179 -8.14 -11.46 17.48
C ALA A 179 -8.35 -12.77 16.71
N SER A 180 -7.69 -12.92 15.57
CA SER A 180 -7.75 -14.14 14.75
C SER A 180 -7.17 -15.36 15.48
N GLN A 181 -6.08 -15.19 16.23
CA GLN A 181 -5.47 -16.27 17.04
C GLN A 181 -6.37 -16.70 18.19
N ILE A 182 -7.04 -15.77 18.86
CA ILE A 182 -8.01 -16.06 19.93
C ILE A 182 -9.18 -16.83 19.36
N ALA A 183 -9.78 -16.38 18.26
CA ALA A 183 -10.89 -17.07 17.61
C ALA A 183 -10.52 -18.51 17.21
N ALA A 184 -9.37 -18.71 16.59
CA ALA A 184 -8.88 -20.05 16.21
C ALA A 184 -8.56 -20.95 17.41
N SER A 185 -8.23 -20.41 18.58
CA SER A 185 -8.03 -21.17 19.81
C SER A 185 -9.35 -21.59 20.46
N CYS A 186 -10.38 -20.74 20.42
CA CYS A 186 -11.71 -21.04 20.90
C CYS A 186 -12.37 -22.16 20.08
N ASP A 187 -12.26 -22.13 18.76
CA ASP A 187 -12.79 -23.18 17.88
C ASP A 187 -12.17 -24.55 18.15
N ARG A 188 -10.85 -24.59 18.41
CA ARG A 188 -10.13 -25.83 18.78
C ARG A 188 -10.52 -26.36 20.17
N ALA A 189 -10.84 -25.48 21.10
CA ALA A 189 -11.32 -25.88 22.45
C ALA A 189 -12.76 -26.41 22.41
N GLY A 190 -13.62 -25.80 21.58
CA GLY A 190 -15.01 -26.24 21.41
C GLY A 190 -15.18 -27.59 20.70
N SER A 191 -14.22 -27.98 19.85
CA SER A 191 -14.25 -29.27 19.13
C SER A 191 -13.79 -30.46 19.98
N ARG A 192 -13.32 -30.26 21.21
CA ARG A 192 -12.99 -31.29 22.21
C ARG A 192 -14.14 -31.50 23.18
N ALA A 193 -15.37 -31.80 22.70
CA ALA A 193 -16.41 -32.35 23.56
C ALA A 193 -16.04 -33.81 23.92
N PRO A 194 -16.17 -34.25 25.20
CA PRO A 194 -15.83 -35.61 25.57
C PRO A 194 -16.81 -36.57 24.91
N ALA A 195 -16.26 -37.58 24.24
CA ALA A 195 -17.05 -38.73 23.82
C ALA A 195 -17.74 -39.33 25.06
N ALA A 196 -19.04 -39.31 25.07
CA ALA A 196 -19.85 -39.96 26.12
C ALA A 196 -19.46 -41.44 26.14
N SER A 197 -18.86 -41.87 27.23
CA SER A 197 -18.65 -43.28 27.55
C SER A 197 -20.02 -43.93 27.75
N SER A 198 -20.50 -44.66 26.76
CA SER A 198 -21.60 -45.57 26.90
C SER A 198 -21.10 -46.82 27.63
N GLU A 199 -21.15 -46.82 28.95
CA GLU A 199 -21.17 -48.05 29.74
C GLU A 199 -22.50 -48.74 29.54
N SER A 200 -22.51 -49.74 28.65
CA SER A 200 -23.60 -50.73 28.57
C SER A 200 -23.39 -51.73 29.70
N SER A 201 -24.15 -51.57 30.79
CA SER A 201 -24.32 -52.62 31.81
C SER A 201 -25.10 -53.78 31.19
N ALA A 202 -24.40 -54.88 30.94
CA ALA A 202 -25.05 -56.18 30.68
C ALA A 202 -25.32 -56.84 32.04
N LEU A 203 -26.57 -56.98 32.39
CA LEU A 203 -27.09 -57.89 33.43
C LEU A 203 -28.09 -58.86 32.81
N ARG A 204 -27.67 -60.16 32.80
CA ARG A 204 -28.42 -61.44 32.64
C ARG A 204 -28.95 -61.81 31.29
#